data_e183fbcc3250fd3a5182d67110ce7a42
#
_entry.id   e183fbcc3250fd3a5182d67110ce7a42
#
_cell.length_a   1.000
_cell.length_b   1.000
_cell.length_c   1.000
_cell.angle_alpha   90.00
_cell.angle_beta   90.00
_cell.angle_gamma   90.00
#
_symmetry.space_group_name_H-M   'P 1'
#
loop_
_entity.id
_entity.type
_entity.pdbx_description
1 polymer ?
#
loop_
_entity_poly.entity_id
_entity_poly.type
_entity_poly.pdbx_seq_one_letter_code
_entity_poly.pdbx_strand_id
1 'polypeptide(L)'
;MWATVGVLSAIVIGMAPRLWNPHGPEMAAVESLESAIDAMEKSDSTSFAVHHQAQTALTDAWESLADAGIIRGSKIVKPSHTELVNRVIAAHQRLIAIRTRLGVHGSAVDIVDTPNLFDETQTTIPLARPSVSYRIFRSFDRYSHASMTAAKVAITGGLAGLISVLVGLDRPDWAVVSALMTLQWGPDRTAGSIRGIHRMVGSIIGIFLYALLFSFGLDSWTLLIALAACQFGAEVLVVKNYALTTIVTTPLALLLGGNVAGELAPIVTDRVLEVGIACALALAVLHFWPTESIEKHYLRHIPRCYRQMGALLGALLTGTPNQALDIRRDLQYELLSERQAISSLATNDPEIATPHWDGHRRIRTAGYLLLDYCRTHPDIRPSHEEISKLAEVVQAAKAEER
;
A
#
# COMPACT_ATOMS: atom_id res chain seq x y z
N MET A 1 22.05 -27.38 8.60
CA MET A 1 22.78 -26.56 9.60
C MET A 1 23.05 -25.14 9.13
N TRP A 2 23.65 -24.90 7.98
CA TRP A 2 23.94 -23.54 7.49
C TRP A 2 22.69 -22.73 7.15
N ALA A 3 21.64 -23.33 6.60
CA ALA A 3 20.38 -22.65 6.31
C ALA A 3 19.67 -22.13 7.59
N THR A 4 19.73 -22.90 8.68
CA THR A 4 19.16 -22.47 9.96
C THR A 4 19.94 -21.31 10.59
N VAL A 5 21.27 -21.31 10.44
CA VAL A 5 22.12 -20.19 10.89
C VAL A 5 21.80 -18.92 10.07
N GLY A 6 21.63 -19.06 8.75
CA GLY A 6 21.24 -17.95 7.88
C GLY A 6 19.89 -17.37 8.24
N VAL A 7 18.88 -18.21 8.49
CA VAL A 7 17.54 -17.75 8.91
C VAL A 7 17.59 -17.05 10.28
N LEU A 8 18.31 -17.61 11.26
CA LEU A 8 18.45 -16.98 12.59
C LEU A 8 19.19 -15.65 12.49
N SER A 9 20.26 -15.58 11.70
CA SER A 9 20.98 -14.31 11.46
C SER A 9 20.09 -13.27 10.79
N ALA A 10 19.31 -13.65 9.79
CA ALA A 10 18.36 -12.75 9.14
C ALA A 10 17.29 -12.22 10.11
N ILE A 11 16.76 -13.08 10.99
CA ILE A 11 15.81 -12.67 12.03
C ILE A 11 16.45 -11.68 13.02
N VAL A 12 17.64 -11.99 13.53
CA VAL A 12 18.34 -11.12 14.48
C VAL A 12 18.68 -9.78 13.85
N ILE A 13 19.21 -9.78 12.64
CA ILE A 13 19.59 -8.56 11.92
C ILE A 13 18.35 -7.76 11.51
N GLY A 14 17.28 -8.44 11.02
CA GLY A 14 16.04 -7.79 10.66
C GLY A 14 15.29 -7.17 11.85
N MET A 15 15.48 -7.71 13.05
CA MET A 15 14.93 -7.14 14.29
C MET A 15 15.80 -6.04 14.91
N ALA A 16 17.06 -5.93 14.52
CA ALA A 16 18.00 -4.95 15.10
C ALA A 16 17.52 -3.48 14.99
N PRO A 17 16.94 -3.00 13.87
CA PRO A 17 16.41 -1.64 13.80
C PRO A 17 15.34 -1.34 14.85
N ARG A 18 14.54 -2.36 15.21
CA ARG A 18 13.53 -2.23 16.26
C ARG A 18 14.11 -2.02 17.66
N LEU A 19 15.35 -2.45 17.89
CA LEU A 19 16.05 -2.24 19.16
C LEU A 19 16.53 -0.78 19.31
N TRP A 20 16.90 -0.12 18.20
CA TRP A 20 17.37 1.27 18.20
C TRP A 20 16.25 2.29 17.99
N ASN A 21 15.24 1.96 17.21
CA ASN A 21 14.08 2.81 16.98
C ASN A 21 12.79 1.95 16.91
N PRO A 22 12.28 1.52 18.07
CA PRO A 22 11.14 0.60 18.16
C PRO A 22 9.84 1.16 17.58
N HIS A 23 9.79 2.47 17.35
CA HIS A 23 8.59 3.20 16.86
C HIS A 23 8.88 4.01 15.60
N GLY A 24 9.90 3.64 14.86
CA GLY A 24 10.29 4.31 13.62
C GLY A 24 9.18 4.39 12.57
N PRO A 25 8.47 3.31 12.28
CA PRO A 25 7.38 3.32 11.29
C PRO A 25 6.24 4.27 11.67
N GLU A 26 5.78 4.23 12.92
CA GLU A 26 4.70 5.05 13.42
C GLU A 26 5.08 6.53 13.43
N MET A 27 6.32 6.82 13.84
CA MET A 27 6.85 8.18 13.84
C MET A 27 6.97 8.74 12.41
N ALA A 28 7.47 7.93 11.48
CA ALA A 28 7.58 8.31 10.08
C ALA A 28 6.19 8.57 9.43
N ALA A 29 5.18 7.78 9.78
CA ALA A 29 3.81 8.00 9.31
C ALA A 29 3.23 9.32 9.83
N VAL A 30 3.47 9.65 11.10
CA VAL A 30 3.04 10.94 11.70
C VAL A 30 3.77 12.12 11.08
N GLU A 31 5.07 12.03 10.86
CA GLU A 31 5.87 13.07 10.19
C GLU A 31 5.43 13.28 8.73
N SER A 32 5.10 12.20 8.03
CA SER A 32 4.54 12.27 6.68
C SER A 32 3.20 13.00 6.64
N LEU A 33 2.33 12.72 7.62
CA LEU A 33 1.05 13.42 7.78
C LEU A 33 1.25 14.92 8.02
N GLU A 34 2.10 15.29 8.99
CA GLU A 34 2.40 16.69 9.31
C GLU A 34 2.96 17.42 8.08
N SER A 35 3.88 16.78 7.36
CA SER A 35 4.47 17.33 6.13
C SER A 35 3.44 17.53 5.01
N ALA A 36 2.50 16.59 4.83
CA ALA A 36 1.44 16.70 3.84
C ALA A 36 0.46 17.84 4.17
N ILE A 37 0.15 18.02 5.46
CA ILE A 37 -0.69 19.14 5.93
C ILE A 37 0.01 20.47 5.76
N ASP A 38 1.30 20.56 6.09
CA ASP A 38 2.10 21.76 5.90
C ASP A 38 2.21 22.16 4.42
N ALA A 39 2.36 21.17 3.53
CA ALA A 39 2.35 21.39 2.09
C ALA A 39 0.98 21.92 1.61
N MET A 40 -0.11 21.36 2.12
CA MET A 40 -1.46 21.80 1.82
C MET A 40 -1.73 23.23 2.31
N GLU A 41 -1.27 23.56 3.51
CA GLU A 41 -1.42 24.91 4.09
C GLU A 41 -0.63 25.97 3.32
N LYS A 42 0.60 25.64 2.89
CA LYS A 42 1.45 26.53 2.08
C LYS A 42 0.95 26.73 0.67
N SER A 43 0.33 25.72 0.07
CA SER A 43 -0.16 25.80 -1.30
C SER A 43 -1.43 26.63 -1.42
N ASP A 44 -2.19 26.82 -0.33
CA ASP A 44 -3.54 27.41 -0.29
C ASP A 44 -4.43 26.95 -1.46
N SER A 45 -4.21 25.71 -1.88
CA SER A 45 -4.74 25.13 -3.11
C SER A 45 -5.97 24.28 -2.82
N THR A 46 -6.99 24.46 -3.64
CA THR A 46 -8.15 23.56 -3.70
C THR A 46 -7.88 22.35 -4.59
N SER A 47 -6.62 22.15 -5.01
CA SER A 47 -6.23 21.03 -5.86
C SER A 47 -6.55 19.68 -5.21
N PHE A 48 -7.27 18.85 -5.94
CA PHE A 48 -7.62 17.49 -5.55
C PHE A 48 -6.41 16.65 -5.08
N ALA A 49 -5.29 16.74 -5.82
CA ALA A 49 -4.09 15.95 -5.52
C ALA A 49 -3.55 16.24 -4.11
N VAL A 50 -3.51 17.51 -3.71
CA VAL A 50 -3.01 17.93 -2.40
C VAL A 50 -3.94 17.48 -1.27
N HIS A 51 -5.26 17.64 -1.46
CA HIS A 51 -6.26 17.17 -0.50
C HIS A 51 -6.23 15.65 -0.35
N HIS A 52 -6.08 14.94 -1.45
CA HIS A 52 -5.98 13.48 -1.47
C HIS A 52 -4.73 13.00 -0.74
N GLN A 53 -3.57 13.62 -1.00
CA GLN A 53 -2.31 13.28 -0.33
C GLN A 53 -2.42 13.46 1.19
N ALA A 54 -2.96 14.59 1.65
CA ALA A 54 -3.15 14.83 3.09
C ALA A 54 -4.13 13.82 3.72
N GLN A 55 -5.20 13.44 3.01
CA GLN A 55 -6.15 12.43 3.48
C GLN A 55 -5.53 11.04 3.55
N THR A 56 -4.75 10.66 2.55
CA THR A 56 -4.05 9.36 2.54
C THR A 56 -3.06 9.30 3.70
N ALA A 57 -2.23 10.33 3.88
CA ALA A 57 -1.28 10.39 4.98
C ALA A 57 -1.97 10.32 6.37
N LEU A 58 -3.15 10.95 6.51
CA LEU A 58 -3.94 10.85 7.76
C LEU A 58 -4.39 9.40 8.02
N THR A 59 -4.88 8.72 7.01
CA THR A 59 -5.31 7.33 7.14
C THR A 59 -4.13 6.42 7.48
N ASP A 60 -3.01 6.58 6.76
CA ASP A 60 -1.79 5.78 6.99
C ASP A 60 -1.24 5.98 8.41
N ALA A 61 -1.30 7.20 8.95
CA ALA A 61 -0.90 7.49 10.32
C ALA A 61 -1.79 6.76 11.35
N TRP A 62 -3.12 6.80 11.16
CA TRP A 62 -4.04 6.09 12.03
C TRP A 62 -3.89 4.56 11.94
N GLU A 63 -3.74 4.01 10.74
CA GLU A 63 -3.50 2.58 10.51
C GLU A 63 -2.18 2.14 11.15
N SER A 64 -1.11 2.92 11.00
CA SER A 64 0.19 2.63 11.61
C SER A 64 0.10 2.57 13.15
N LEU A 65 -0.60 3.51 13.78
CA LEU A 65 -0.84 3.48 15.23
C LEU A 65 -1.67 2.26 15.68
N ALA A 66 -2.65 1.87 14.88
CA ALA A 66 -3.49 0.71 15.15
C ALA A 66 -2.70 -0.61 14.99
N ASP A 67 -1.91 -0.74 13.93
CA ASP A 67 -1.07 -1.92 13.66
C ASP A 67 0.03 -2.11 14.72
N ALA A 68 0.59 -1.01 15.21
CA ALA A 68 1.51 -1.02 16.35
C ALA A 68 0.84 -1.39 17.69
N GLY A 69 -0.50 -1.49 17.70
CA GLY A 69 -1.29 -1.77 18.91
C GLY A 69 -1.22 -0.64 19.94
N ILE A 70 -0.96 0.59 19.49
CA ILE A 70 -0.96 1.79 20.33
C ILE A 70 -2.39 2.20 20.64
N ILE A 71 -3.25 2.10 19.63
CA ILE A 71 -4.68 2.35 19.73
C ILE A 71 -5.48 1.08 19.43
N ARG A 72 -6.61 0.94 20.07
CA ARG A 72 -7.60 -0.10 19.76
C ARG A 72 -9.00 0.50 19.85
N GLY A 73 -9.60 0.70 18.70
CA GLY A 73 -10.86 1.44 18.62
C GLY A 73 -10.65 2.89 19.06
N SER A 74 -11.47 3.35 20.01
CA SER A 74 -11.39 4.71 20.57
C SER A 74 -10.44 4.85 21.77
N LYS A 75 -9.70 3.77 22.13
CA LYS A 75 -8.87 3.76 23.35
C LYS A 75 -7.39 3.71 23.02
N ILE A 76 -6.60 4.51 23.74
CA ILE A 76 -5.14 4.40 23.77
C ILE A 76 -4.78 3.23 24.68
N VAL A 77 -4.18 2.18 24.10
CA VAL A 77 -3.79 0.96 24.82
C VAL A 77 -2.41 1.10 25.46
N LYS A 78 -1.52 1.88 24.80
CA LYS A 78 -0.16 2.11 25.27
C LYS A 78 0.01 3.57 25.73
N PRO A 79 -0.11 3.88 27.03
CA PRO A 79 -0.02 5.25 27.53
C PRO A 79 1.32 5.94 27.23
N SER A 80 2.40 5.18 27.09
CA SER A 80 3.74 5.70 26.73
C SER A 80 3.78 6.38 25.35
N HIS A 81 2.78 6.19 24.51
CA HIS A 81 2.71 6.73 23.13
C HIS A 81 1.60 7.77 22.98
N THR A 82 1.04 8.26 24.08
CA THR A 82 -0.03 9.27 24.08
C THR A 82 0.40 10.52 23.32
N GLU A 83 1.67 10.93 23.40
CA GLU A 83 2.19 12.07 22.67
C GLU A 83 2.06 11.88 21.15
N LEU A 84 2.41 10.71 20.62
CA LEU A 84 2.32 10.41 19.20
C LEU A 84 0.86 10.43 18.72
N VAL A 85 -0.05 9.88 19.52
CA VAL A 85 -1.51 9.94 19.24
C VAL A 85 -2.00 11.38 19.25
N ASN A 86 -1.57 12.19 20.21
CA ASN A 86 -1.96 13.60 20.30
C ASN A 86 -1.46 14.42 19.10
N ARG A 87 -0.27 14.10 18.55
CA ARG A 87 0.23 14.73 17.31
C ARG A 87 -0.70 14.41 16.13
N VAL A 88 -1.13 13.16 15.98
CA VAL A 88 -2.08 12.79 14.90
C VAL A 88 -3.42 13.48 15.09
N ILE A 89 -3.94 13.58 16.32
CA ILE A 89 -5.17 14.31 16.63
C ILE A 89 -5.02 15.79 16.26
N ALA A 90 -3.94 16.43 16.66
CA ALA A 90 -3.68 17.84 16.34
C ALA A 90 -3.56 18.08 14.83
N ALA A 91 -2.84 17.19 14.12
CA ALA A 91 -2.72 17.24 12.67
C ALA A 91 -4.08 17.06 11.98
N HIS A 92 -4.90 16.14 12.45
CA HIS A 92 -6.26 15.93 11.96
C HIS A 92 -7.15 17.17 12.16
N GLN A 93 -7.09 17.80 13.33
CA GLN A 93 -7.82 19.06 13.61
C GLN A 93 -7.35 20.18 12.68
N ARG A 94 -6.04 20.32 12.45
CA ARG A 94 -5.49 21.29 11.47
C ARG A 94 -6.03 21.02 10.06
N LEU A 95 -6.06 19.77 9.62
CA LEU A 95 -6.59 19.41 8.31
C LEU A 95 -8.07 19.82 8.16
N ILE A 96 -8.89 19.57 9.18
CA ILE A 96 -10.29 19.99 9.19
C ILE A 96 -10.40 21.52 9.11
N ALA A 97 -9.60 22.26 9.90
CA ALA A 97 -9.61 23.71 9.90
C ALA A 97 -9.21 24.30 8.53
N ILE A 98 -8.18 23.76 7.88
CA ILE A 98 -7.76 24.18 6.54
C ILE A 98 -8.87 23.93 5.52
N ARG A 99 -9.50 22.74 5.53
CA ARG A 99 -10.61 22.41 4.63
C ARG A 99 -11.81 23.32 4.80
N THR A 100 -12.17 23.63 6.04
CA THR A 100 -13.25 24.56 6.36
C THR A 100 -12.93 25.97 5.84
N ARG A 101 -11.70 26.45 6.03
CA ARG A 101 -11.23 27.75 5.52
C ARG A 101 -11.29 27.83 3.99
N LEU A 102 -10.92 26.74 3.30
CA LEU A 102 -10.94 26.67 1.84
C LEU A 102 -12.33 26.41 1.24
N GLY A 103 -13.38 26.33 2.08
CA GLY A 103 -14.74 26.03 1.62
C GLY A 103 -14.90 24.59 1.10
N VAL A 104 -13.89 23.75 1.24
CA VAL A 104 -13.98 22.33 0.95
C VAL A 104 -14.67 21.69 2.14
N HIS A 105 -15.99 21.63 2.07
CA HIS A 105 -16.79 20.97 3.09
C HIS A 105 -16.50 19.47 2.99
N GLY A 106 -15.53 19.00 3.80
CA GLY A 106 -15.37 17.60 4.05
C GLY A 106 -16.69 17.09 4.59
N SER A 107 -17.32 16.14 3.91
CA SER A 107 -18.49 15.49 4.48
C SER A 107 -18.09 14.89 5.84
N ALA A 108 -19.02 14.77 6.77
CA ALA A 108 -18.82 14.04 8.03
C ALA A 108 -18.21 12.64 7.84
N VAL A 109 -18.23 12.14 6.64
CA VAL A 109 -17.65 10.89 6.11
C VAL A 109 -16.13 10.84 6.22
N ASP A 110 -15.40 11.95 6.01
CA ASP A 110 -13.94 11.95 6.14
C ASP A 110 -13.48 11.74 7.61
N ILE A 111 -14.36 12.01 8.56
CA ILE A 111 -14.13 11.80 10.00
C ILE A 111 -14.41 10.34 10.40
N VAL A 112 -15.27 9.66 9.67
CA VAL A 112 -15.73 8.29 10.00
C VAL A 112 -14.68 7.21 9.70
N ASP A 113 -13.75 7.46 8.78
CA ASP A 113 -12.63 6.55 8.47
C ASP A 113 -11.55 6.51 9.56
N THR A 114 -11.56 7.46 10.49
CA THR A 114 -10.59 7.56 11.56
C THR A 114 -11.16 7.04 12.88
N PRO A 115 -10.33 6.48 13.78
CA PRO A 115 -10.78 6.10 15.11
C PRO A 115 -11.37 7.33 15.81
N ASN A 116 -12.58 7.20 16.36
CA ASN A 116 -13.18 8.30 17.11
C ASN A 116 -12.57 8.40 18.51
N LEU A 117 -11.40 9.03 18.59
CA LEU A 117 -10.72 9.31 19.87
C LEU A 117 -11.27 10.55 20.57
N PHE A 118 -12.20 11.29 19.93
CA PHE A 118 -12.81 12.49 20.48
C PHE A 118 -14.05 12.20 21.33
N ASP A 119 -14.66 11.03 21.16
CA ASP A 119 -15.86 10.63 21.87
C ASP A 119 -15.74 9.19 22.40
N GLU A 120 -15.51 9.05 23.70
CA GLU A 120 -15.36 7.76 24.36
C GLU A 120 -16.65 6.91 24.38
N THR A 121 -17.80 7.54 24.14
CA THR A 121 -19.11 6.85 24.20
C THR A 121 -19.46 6.16 22.89
N GLN A 122 -18.76 6.47 21.79
CA GLN A 122 -19.07 5.92 20.48
C GLN A 122 -18.31 4.63 20.21
N THR A 123 -19.03 3.62 19.73
CA THR A 123 -18.42 2.37 19.25
C THR A 123 -17.72 2.61 17.89
N THR A 124 -16.54 2.04 17.72
CA THR A 124 -15.80 2.16 16.45
C THR A 124 -16.46 1.39 15.32
N ILE A 125 -16.30 1.87 14.09
CA ILE A 125 -16.62 1.08 12.90
C ILE A 125 -15.75 -0.17 12.92
N PRO A 126 -16.29 -1.36 12.64
CA PRO A 126 -15.51 -2.59 12.63
C PRO A 126 -14.37 -2.49 11.62
N LEU A 127 -13.18 -2.96 12.00
CA LEU A 127 -12.08 -3.09 11.04
C LEU A 127 -12.50 -4.01 9.88
N ALA A 128 -12.29 -3.56 8.67
CA ALA A 128 -12.66 -4.27 7.45
C ALA A 128 -11.72 -5.46 7.19
N ARG A 129 -11.95 -6.56 7.89
CA ARG A 129 -11.25 -7.83 7.65
C ARG A 129 -12.26 -8.93 7.37
N PRO A 130 -12.79 -9.03 6.14
CA PRO A 130 -13.66 -10.12 5.75
C PRO A 130 -12.90 -11.45 5.78
N SER A 131 -13.63 -12.56 5.66
CA SER A 131 -13.03 -13.91 5.68
C SER A 131 -11.95 -14.05 4.60
N VAL A 132 -10.94 -14.89 4.87
CA VAL A 132 -9.83 -15.14 3.92
C VAL A 132 -10.37 -15.67 2.60
N SER A 133 -11.36 -16.56 2.64
CA SER A 133 -12.01 -17.11 1.45
C SER A 133 -12.67 -16.02 0.59
N TYR A 134 -13.36 -15.07 1.20
CA TYR A 134 -13.95 -13.93 0.50
C TYR A 134 -12.87 -13.12 -0.24
N ARG A 135 -11.77 -12.79 0.44
CA ARG A 135 -10.66 -12.02 -0.14
C ARG A 135 -9.97 -12.77 -1.28
N ILE A 136 -9.71 -14.06 -1.10
CA ILE A 136 -9.11 -14.91 -2.14
C ILE A 136 -10.02 -14.96 -3.37
N PHE A 137 -11.33 -15.24 -3.18
CA PHE A 137 -12.27 -15.27 -4.29
C PHE A 137 -12.33 -13.95 -5.05
N ARG A 138 -12.25 -12.81 -4.34
CA ARG A 138 -12.20 -11.48 -4.94
C ARG A 138 -10.90 -11.21 -5.71
N SER A 139 -9.78 -11.82 -5.34
CA SER A 139 -8.50 -11.64 -6.01
C SER A 139 -8.40 -12.32 -7.37
N PHE A 140 -9.20 -13.35 -7.64
CA PHE A 140 -9.22 -14.07 -8.93
C PHE A 140 -9.94 -13.35 -10.07
N ASP A 141 -10.55 -12.21 -9.82
CA ASP A 141 -11.17 -11.41 -10.88
C ASP A 141 -10.10 -10.85 -11.83
N ARG A 142 -10.38 -10.86 -13.14
CA ARG A 142 -9.46 -10.43 -14.21
C ARG A 142 -8.88 -9.02 -13.99
N TYR A 143 -9.68 -8.11 -13.48
CA TYR A 143 -9.29 -6.72 -13.21
C TYR A 143 -8.93 -6.50 -11.74
N SER A 144 -8.68 -7.56 -10.96
CA SER A 144 -8.19 -7.38 -9.61
C SER A 144 -6.74 -6.88 -9.61
N HIS A 145 -6.39 -6.12 -8.59
CA HIS A 145 -5.01 -5.69 -8.36
C HIS A 145 -4.03 -6.90 -8.39
N ALA A 146 -4.39 -7.98 -7.70
CA ALA A 146 -3.59 -9.20 -7.66
C ALA A 146 -3.45 -9.87 -9.04
N SER A 147 -4.54 -10.02 -9.79
CA SER A 147 -4.51 -10.64 -11.13
C SER A 147 -3.74 -9.82 -12.14
N MET A 148 -3.90 -8.48 -12.12
CA MET A 148 -3.14 -7.59 -13.00
C MET A 148 -1.65 -7.62 -12.68
N THR A 149 -1.29 -7.57 -11.39
CA THR A 149 0.11 -7.70 -10.96
C THR A 149 0.70 -9.04 -11.36
N ALA A 150 -0.02 -10.14 -11.09
CA ALA A 150 0.42 -11.48 -11.47
C ALA A 150 0.64 -11.62 -12.99
N ALA A 151 -0.28 -11.09 -13.80
CA ALA A 151 -0.14 -11.10 -15.25
C ALA A 151 1.09 -10.30 -15.74
N LYS A 152 1.28 -9.09 -15.21
CA LYS A 152 2.46 -8.27 -15.54
C LYS A 152 3.76 -8.96 -15.15
N VAL A 153 3.82 -9.52 -13.94
CA VAL A 153 4.99 -10.26 -13.45
C VAL A 153 5.26 -11.50 -14.29
N ALA A 154 4.23 -12.29 -14.62
CA ALA A 154 4.38 -13.51 -15.42
C ALA A 154 4.88 -13.19 -16.84
N ILE A 155 4.31 -12.18 -17.49
CA ILE A 155 4.74 -11.76 -18.84
C ILE A 155 6.18 -11.25 -18.80
N THR A 156 6.46 -10.31 -17.89
CA THR A 156 7.79 -9.68 -17.81
C THR A 156 8.86 -10.68 -17.40
N GLY A 157 8.59 -11.47 -16.36
CA GLY A 157 9.52 -12.49 -15.88
C GLY A 157 9.76 -13.59 -16.93
N GLY A 158 8.70 -14.08 -17.58
CA GLY A 158 8.80 -15.07 -18.65
C GLY A 158 9.61 -14.56 -19.83
N LEU A 159 9.35 -13.33 -20.30
CA LEU A 159 10.12 -12.74 -21.39
C LEU A 159 11.57 -12.45 -20.98
N ALA A 160 11.81 -11.93 -19.77
CA ALA A 160 13.15 -11.66 -19.26
C ALA A 160 13.98 -12.95 -19.17
N GLY A 161 13.40 -14.01 -18.62
CA GLY A 161 14.07 -15.32 -18.57
C GLY A 161 14.34 -15.91 -19.96
N LEU A 162 13.35 -15.85 -20.86
CA LEU A 162 13.49 -16.35 -22.22
C LEU A 162 14.59 -15.61 -22.99
N ILE A 163 14.58 -14.27 -22.95
CA ILE A 163 15.60 -13.45 -23.65
C ILE A 163 16.98 -13.72 -23.05
N SER A 164 17.10 -13.84 -21.73
CA SER A 164 18.37 -14.15 -21.06
C SER A 164 18.94 -15.50 -21.48
N VAL A 165 18.10 -16.52 -21.64
CA VAL A 165 18.51 -17.85 -22.18
C VAL A 165 18.94 -17.73 -23.64
N LEU A 166 18.18 -17.01 -24.47
CA LEU A 166 18.50 -16.86 -25.90
C LEU A 166 19.80 -16.09 -26.16
N VAL A 167 20.12 -15.12 -25.29
CA VAL A 167 21.36 -14.33 -25.35
C VAL A 167 22.54 -15.10 -24.74
N GLY A 168 22.28 -16.20 -24.02
CA GLY A 168 23.31 -17.06 -23.45
C GLY A 168 23.89 -16.51 -22.13
N LEU A 169 23.09 -15.77 -21.34
CA LEU A 169 23.52 -15.31 -20.03
C LEU A 169 23.60 -16.49 -19.04
N ASP A 170 24.60 -16.45 -18.15
CA ASP A 170 24.88 -17.52 -17.19
C ASP A 170 23.75 -17.75 -16.18
N ARG A 171 23.03 -16.70 -15.79
CA ARG A 171 22.05 -16.73 -14.70
C ARG A 171 20.70 -16.09 -15.09
N PRO A 172 19.95 -16.68 -16.04
CA PRO A 172 18.65 -16.14 -16.46
C PRO A 172 17.63 -15.99 -15.33
N ASP A 173 17.78 -16.77 -14.23
CA ASP A 173 16.99 -16.64 -13.00
C ASP A 173 17.06 -15.24 -12.39
N TRP A 174 18.18 -14.55 -12.48
CA TRP A 174 18.33 -13.20 -11.95
C TRP A 174 17.54 -12.13 -12.74
N ALA A 175 17.40 -12.31 -14.04
CA ALA A 175 16.54 -11.45 -14.83
C ALA A 175 15.06 -11.60 -14.42
N VAL A 176 14.62 -12.86 -14.20
CA VAL A 176 13.27 -13.15 -13.69
C VAL A 176 13.04 -12.53 -12.32
N VAL A 177 13.98 -12.73 -11.37
CA VAL A 177 13.91 -12.13 -10.03
C VAL A 177 13.89 -10.61 -10.10
N SER A 178 14.69 -10.00 -10.97
CA SER A 178 14.73 -8.55 -11.14
C SER A 178 13.41 -7.99 -11.66
N ALA A 179 12.76 -8.67 -12.61
CA ALA A 179 11.44 -8.32 -13.10
C ALA A 179 10.38 -8.42 -11.99
N LEU A 180 10.39 -9.51 -11.24
CA LEU A 180 9.48 -9.74 -10.11
C LEU A 180 9.64 -8.65 -9.05
N MET A 181 10.85 -8.36 -8.62
CA MET A 181 11.14 -7.34 -7.60
C MET A 181 10.73 -5.92 -8.04
N THR A 182 10.69 -5.65 -9.34
CA THR A 182 10.24 -4.36 -9.88
C THR A 182 8.72 -4.25 -9.85
N LEU A 183 7.98 -5.35 -10.13
CA LEU A 183 6.54 -5.32 -10.38
C LEU A 183 5.66 -5.85 -9.21
N GLN A 184 6.23 -6.49 -8.20
CA GLN A 184 5.49 -7.20 -7.14
C GLN A 184 4.60 -6.31 -6.26
N TRP A 185 4.87 -5.00 -6.21
CA TRP A 185 4.15 -4.08 -5.32
C TRP A 185 2.86 -3.51 -5.91
N GLY A 186 2.51 -3.89 -7.10
CA GLY A 186 1.24 -3.52 -7.69
C GLY A 186 1.29 -3.20 -9.17
N PRO A 187 0.12 -3.00 -9.78
CA PRO A 187 0.01 -2.73 -11.20
C PRO A 187 0.27 -1.27 -11.57
N ASP A 188 0.50 -0.38 -10.60
CA ASP A 188 0.58 1.05 -10.81
C ASP A 188 1.79 1.46 -11.65
N ARG A 189 1.54 2.21 -12.72
CA ARG A 189 2.55 2.64 -13.69
C ARG A 189 3.60 3.55 -13.04
N THR A 190 3.15 4.58 -12.32
CA THR A 190 4.04 5.58 -11.71
C THR A 190 4.94 4.95 -10.65
N ALA A 191 4.35 4.23 -9.69
CA ALA A 191 5.12 3.58 -8.64
C ALA A 191 6.06 2.49 -9.17
N GLY A 192 5.60 1.70 -10.16
CA GLY A 192 6.42 0.68 -10.81
C GLY A 192 7.58 1.26 -11.61
N SER A 193 7.37 2.39 -12.32
CA SER A 193 8.42 3.07 -13.08
C SER A 193 9.51 3.64 -12.18
N ILE A 194 9.14 4.33 -11.10
CA ILE A 194 10.08 4.83 -10.10
C ILE A 194 10.92 3.68 -9.52
N ARG A 195 10.26 2.57 -9.21
CA ARG A 195 10.96 1.39 -8.67
C ARG A 195 11.88 0.74 -9.69
N GLY A 196 11.48 0.67 -10.96
CA GLY A 196 12.34 0.19 -12.06
C GLY A 196 13.62 1.02 -12.20
N ILE A 197 13.49 2.35 -12.16
CA ILE A 197 14.62 3.27 -12.19
C ILE A 197 15.51 3.11 -10.96
N HIS A 198 14.91 3.05 -9.76
CA HIS A 198 15.66 2.81 -8.51
C HIS A 198 16.42 1.50 -8.54
N ARG A 199 15.82 0.43 -9.11
CA ARG A 199 16.49 -0.86 -9.25
C ARG A 199 17.68 -0.79 -10.20
N MET A 200 17.50 -0.14 -11.34
CA MET A 200 18.57 0.01 -12.34
C MET A 200 19.74 0.81 -11.77
N VAL A 201 19.47 2.00 -11.24
CA VAL A 201 20.51 2.87 -10.65
C VAL A 201 21.19 2.20 -9.45
N GLY A 202 20.40 1.63 -8.53
CA GLY A 202 20.91 0.94 -7.37
C GLY A 202 21.75 -0.28 -7.72
N SER A 203 21.36 -1.07 -8.75
CA SER A 203 22.15 -2.21 -9.22
C SER A 203 23.48 -1.79 -9.86
N ILE A 204 23.48 -0.72 -10.66
CA ILE A 204 24.73 -0.20 -11.24
C ILE A 204 25.72 0.20 -10.14
N ILE A 205 25.28 0.99 -9.16
CA ILE A 205 26.11 1.38 -8.02
C ILE A 205 26.53 0.15 -7.20
N GLY A 206 25.60 -0.80 -6.99
CA GLY A 206 25.88 -2.04 -6.27
C GLY A 206 26.91 -2.94 -6.96
N ILE A 207 26.97 -2.93 -8.29
CA ILE A 207 28.01 -3.62 -9.07
C ILE A 207 29.38 -2.99 -8.83
N PHE A 208 29.48 -1.66 -8.77
CA PHE A 208 30.72 -1.00 -8.38
C PHE A 208 31.14 -1.36 -6.95
N LEU A 209 30.20 -1.44 -6.02
CA LEU A 209 30.47 -1.87 -4.65
C LEU A 209 30.95 -3.35 -4.63
N TYR A 210 30.33 -4.22 -5.44
CA TYR A 210 30.80 -5.60 -5.60
C TYR A 210 32.22 -5.66 -6.16
N ALA A 211 32.53 -4.91 -7.21
CA ALA A 211 33.88 -4.86 -7.79
C ALA A 211 34.94 -4.38 -6.78
N LEU A 212 34.56 -3.40 -5.94
CA LEU A 212 35.41 -2.94 -4.83
C LEU A 212 35.64 -4.06 -3.81
N LEU A 213 34.58 -4.74 -3.35
CA LEU A 213 34.71 -5.85 -2.41
C LEU A 213 35.54 -7.01 -3.00
N PHE A 214 35.34 -7.31 -4.28
CA PHE A 214 36.09 -8.33 -5.01
C PHE A 214 37.59 -8.03 -5.05
N SER A 215 37.99 -6.75 -5.19
CA SER A 215 39.40 -6.33 -5.24
C SER A 215 40.16 -6.56 -3.92
N PHE A 216 39.45 -6.74 -2.81
CA PHE A 216 40.08 -7.05 -1.50
C PHE A 216 40.42 -8.53 -1.31
N GLY A 217 40.09 -9.42 -2.27
CA GLY A 217 40.43 -10.84 -2.20
C GLY A 217 39.78 -11.50 -0.98
N LEU A 218 38.43 -11.47 -0.91
CA LEU A 218 37.68 -11.96 0.24
C LEU A 218 37.94 -13.44 0.53
N ASP A 219 38.46 -13.73 1.71
CA ASP A 219 38.58 -15.07 2.27
C ASP A 219 37.28 -15.48 3.01
N SER A 220 37.26 -16.70 3.59
CA SER A 220 36.06 -17.23 4.23
C SER A 220 35.47 -16.32 5.33
N TRP A 221 36.29 -15.64 6.12
CA TRP A 221 35.85 -14.79 7.24
C TRP A 221 35.47 -13.39 6.77
N THR A 222 36.29 -12.80 5.91
CA THR A 222 36.00 -11.47 5.32
C THR A 222 34.76 -11.52 4.41
N LEU A 223 34.56 -12.65 3.69
CA LEU A 223 33.32 -12.89 2.93
C LEU A 223 32.09 -12.93 3.85
N LEU A 224 32.14 -13.65 4.98
CA LEU A 224 31.05 -13.69 5.94
C LEU A 224 30.74 -12.30 6.51
N ILE A 225 31.75 -11.51 6.83
CA ILE A 225 31.58 -10.15 7.32
C ILE A 225 30.94 -9.26 6.24
N ALA A 226 31.41 -9.34 4.99
CA ALA A 226 30.86 -8.59 3.87
C ALA A 226 29.40 -8.96 3.61
N LEU A 227 29.04 -10.24 3.62
CA LEU A 227 27.67 -10.72 3.50
C LEU A 227 26.77 -10.21 4.63
N ALA A 228 27.25 -10.28 5.89
CA ALA A 228 26.52 -9.79 7.05
C ALA A 228 26.32 -8.28 6.99
N ALA A 229 27.33 -7.52 6.58
CA ALA A 229 27.24 -6.06 6.41
C ALA A 229 26.25 -5.68 5.30
N CYS A 230 26.29 -6.36 4.16
CA CYS A 230 25.34 -6.15 3.08
C CYS A 230 23.90 -6.51 3.50
N GLN A 231 23.71 -7.63 4.20
CA GLN A 231 22.39 -8.03 4.71
C GLN A 231 21.86 -7.02 5.73
N PHE A 232 22.69 -6.61 6.69
CA PHE A 232 22.30 -5.58 7.65
C PHE A 232 21.93 -4.27 6.95
N GLY A 233 22.75 -3.83 6.00
CA GLY A 233 22.47 -2.65 5.20
C GLY A 233 21.16 -2.75 4.44
N ALA A 234 20.84 -3.92 3.84
CA ALA A 234 19.60 -4.15 3.15
C ALA A 234 18.38 -3.98 4.06
N GLU A 235 18.40 -4.58 5.26
CA GLU A 235 17.30 -4.48 6.23
C GLU A 235 17.09 -3.05 6.75
N VAL A 236 18.18 -2.32 7.00
CA VAL A 236 18.08 -0.92 7.46
C VAL A 236 17.60 0.03 6.36
N LEU A 237 18.03 -0.20 5.12
CA LEU A 237 17.76 0.71 4.01
C LEU A 237 16.44 0.44 3.33
N VAL A 238 15.86 -0.78 3.43
CA VAL A 238 14.59 -1.14 2.79
C VAL A 238 13.44 -0.23 3.20
N VAL A 239 13.43 0.20 4.44
CA VAL A 239 12.41 1.11 4.99
C VAL A 239 12.60 2.55 4.49
N LYS A 240 13.83 2.94 4.15
CA LYS A 240 14.16 4.32 3.75
C LYS A 240 14.01 4.55 2.25
N ASN A 241 14.64 3.73 1.44
CA ASN A 241 14.65 3.90 -0.01
C ASN A 241 15.02 2.61 -0.73
N TYR A 242 14.21 2.22 -1.70
CA TYR A 242 14.45 1.01 -2.49
C TYR A 242 15.76 1.04 -3.30
N ALA A 243 16.18 2.20 -3.81
CA ALA A 243 17.45 2.31 -4.53
C ALA A 243 18.64 2.01 -3.61
N LEU A 244 18.64 2.56 -2.39
CA LEU A 244 19.69 2.29 -1.40
C LEU A 244 19.75 0.81 -1.02
N THR A 245 18.58 0.18 -0.85
CA THR A 245 18.50 -1.26 -0.62
C THR A 245 19.13 -2.05 -1.77
N THR A 246 18.85 -1.64 -3.01
CA THR A 246 19.38 -2.33 -4.19
C THR A 246 20.90 -2.21 -4.30
N ILE A 247 21.51 -1.11 -3.85
CA ILE A 247 22.97 -0.93 -3.81
C ILE A 247 23.65 -2.03 -2.99
N VAL A 248 23.08 -2.40 -1.86
CA VAL A 248 23.66 -3.42 -0.97
C VAL A 248 23.18 -4.84 -1.27
N THR A 249 21.98 -5.01 -1.81
CA THR A 249 21.50 -6.35 -2.18
C THR A 249 22.13 -6.88 -3.47
N THR A 250 22.63 -6.02 -4.35
CA THR A 250 23.31 -6.45 -5.57
C THR A 250 24.65 -7.15 -5.25
N PRO A 251 25.60 -6.57 -4.49
CA PRO A 251 26.80 -7.28 -4.10
C PRO A 251 26.50 -8.50 -3.21
N LEU A 252 25.51 -8.42 -2.32
CA LEU A 252 25.06 -9.56 -1.53
C LEU A 252 24.70 -10.76 -2.42
N ALA A 253 23.91 -10.53 -3.46
CA ALA A 253 23.49 -11.56 -4.39
C ALA A 253 24.64 -12.15 -5.21
N LEU A 254 25.56 -11.30 -5.67
CA LEU A 254 26.75 -11.72 -6.43
C LEU A 254 27.72 -12.53 -5.58
N LEU A 255 27.97 -12.12 -4.33
CA LEU A 255 28.83 -12.83 -3.39
C LEU A 255 28.23 -14.19 -2.99
N LEU A 256 26.92 -14.28 -2.77
CA LEU A 256 26.23 -15.55 -2.49
C LEU A 256 26.22 -16.51 -3.68
N GLY A 257 26.31 -16.00 -4.91
CA GLY A 257 26.38 -16.79 -6.14
C GLY A 257 27.68 -17.57 -6.32
N GLY A 258 28.64 -17.46 -5.41
CA GLY A 258 29.92 -18.18 -5.49
C GLY A 258 30.93 -17.57 -6.46
N ASN A 259 30.70 -16.38 -6.96
CA ASN A 259 31.52 -15.71 -7.97
C ASN A 259 32.73 -14.99 -7.35
N VAL A 260 33.34 -15.57 -6.32
CA VAL A 260 34.49 -14.96 -5.60
C VAL A 260 35.83 -15.29 -6.27
N ALA A 261 35.87 -16.29 -7.14
CA ALA A 261 37.11 -16.83 -7.74
C ALA A 261 37.16 -16.74 -9.29
N GLY A 262 36.17 -16.12 -9.94
CA GLY A 262 36.08 -15.98 -11.40
C GLY A 262 36.69 -14.68 -11.93
N GLU A 263 36.60 -14.49 -13.24
CA GLU A 263 36.90 -13.20 -13.87
C GLU A 263 35.78 -12.18 -13.57
N LEU A 264 36.16 -10.98 -13.15
CA LEU A 264 35.18 -9.93 -12.77
C LEU A 264 34.35 -9.44 -13.97
N ALA A 265 34.97 -9.33 -15.15
CA ALA A 265 34.33 -8.72 -16.30
C ALA A 265 33.09 -9.45 -16.82
N PRO A 266 33.08 -10.78 -16.99
CA PRO A 266 31.88 -11.54 -17.40
C PRO A 266 30.76 -11.38 -16.38
N ILE A 267 31.06 -11.54 -15.07
CA ILE A 267 30.09 -11.45 -13.97
C ILE A 267 29.37 -10.10 -14.00
N VAL A 268 30.13 -9.01 -14.14
CA VAL A 268 29.61 -7.64 -14.18
C VAL A 268 28.76 -7.43 -15.44
N THR A 269 29.24 -7.90 -16.59
CA THR A 269 28.52 -7.74 -17.87
C THR A 269 27.19 -8.46 -17.85
N ASP A 270 27.18 -9.72 -17.43
CA ASP A 270 25.95 -10.51 -17.34
C ASP A 270 24.95 -9.86 -16.39
N ARG A 271 25.42 -9.39 -15.23
CA ARG A 271 24.56 -8.71 -14.27
C ARG A 271 23.94 -7.42 -14.78
N VAL A 272 24.70 -6.62 -15.50
CA VAL A 272 24.18 -5.39 -16.14
C VAL A 272 23.13 -5.74 -17.19
N LEU A 273 23.37 -6.74 -18.00
CA LEU A 273 22.44 -7.17 -19.05
C LEU A 273 21.15 -7.75 -18.44
N GLU A 274 21.26 -8.64 -17.45
CA GLU A 274 20.09 -9.24 -16.76
C GLU A 274 19.18 -8.16 -16.13
N VAL A 275 19.76 -7.24 -15.38
CA VAL A 275 19.01 -6.14 -14.76
C VAL A 275 18.46 -5.19 -15.82
N GLY A 276 19.26 -4.86 -16.84
CA GLY A 276 18.85 -4.00 -17.94
C GLY A 276 17.66 -4.56 -18.72
N ILE A 277 17.73 -5.85 -19.12
CA ILE A 277 16.64 -6.56 -19.82
C ILE A 277 15.38 -6.56 -18.92
N ALA A 278 15.52 -6.96 -17.65
CA ALA A 278 14.40 -7.03 -16.73
C ALA A 278 13.72 -5.66 -16.52
N CYS A 279 14.50 -4.61 -16.28
CA CYS A 279 13.97 -3.25 -16.08
C CYS A 279 13.33 -2.70 -17.37
N ALA A 280 13.97 -2.90 -18.52
CA ALA A 280 13.42 -2.44 -19.80
C ALA A 280 12.08 -3.12 -20.12
N LEU A 281 11.98 -4.44 -19.91
CA LEU A 281 10.74 -5.18 -20.10
C LEU A 281 9.67 -4.78 -19.07
N ALA A 282 10.05 -4.58 -17.80
CA ALA A 282 9.13 -4.12 -16.77
C ALA A 282 8.55 -2.75 -17.11
N LEU A 283 9.38 -1.80 -17.52
CA LEU A 283 8.95 -0.47 -17.95
C LEU A 283 8.07 -0.55 -19.20
N ALA A 284 8.45 -1.38 -20.17
CA ALA A 284 7.65 -1.60 -21.37
C ALA A 284 6.26 -2.15 -21.04
N VAL A 285 6.19 -3.21 -20.23
CA VAL A 285 4.91 -3.79 -19.80
C VAL A 285 4.07 -2.79 -19.00
N LEU A 286 4.68 -2.00 -18.11
CA LEU A 286 3.96 -0.96 -17.36
C LEU A 286 3.40 0.13 -18.28
N HIS A 287 4.17 0.55 -19.28
CA HIS A 287 3.79 1.64 -20.18
C HIS A 287 2.77 1.21 -21.24
N PHE A 288 2.95 0.03 -21.83
CA PHE A 288 2.06 -0.51 -22.87
C PHE A 288 0.86 -1.27 -22.31
N TRP A 289 0.75 -1.43 -20.98
CA TRP A 289 -0.43 -2.05 -20.39
C TRP A 289 -1.66 -1.16 -20.59
N PRO A 290 -2.81 -1.72 -21.00
CA PRO A 290 -4.00 -0.92 -21.27
C PRO A 290 -4.43 -0.09 -20.04
N THR A 291 -4.48 1.24 -20.19
CA THR A 291 -4.89 2.18 -19.13
C THR A 291 -6.32 1.92 -18.65
N GLU A 292 -7.20 1.55 -19.58
CA GLU A 292 -8.57 1.13 -19.27
C GLU A 292 -8.68 0.02 -18.20
N SER A 293 -7.61 -0.75 -17.99
CA SER A 293 -7.63 -1.82 -16.98
C SER A 293 -7.72 -1.29 -15.58
N ILE A 294 -7.11 -0.12 -15.28
CA ILE A 294 -7.14 0.53 -13.97
C ILE A 294 -8.51 1.17 -13.76
N GLU A 295 -9.06 1.82 -14.78
CA GLU A 295 -10.41 2.36 -14.74
C GLU A 295 -11.45 1.24 -14.54
N LYS A 296 -11.36 0.14 -15.30
CA LYS A 296 -12.21 -1.03 -15.13
C LYS A 296 -12.05 -1.67 -13.75
N HIS A 297 -10.87 -1.60 -13.15
CA HIS A 297 -10.66 -2.00 -11.76
C HIS A 297 -11.49 -1.15 -10.82
N TYR A 298 -11.49 0.17 -10.95
CA TYR A 298 -12.31 1.08 -10.15
C TYR A 298 -13.81 0.84 -10.39
N LEU A 299 -14.26 0.90 -11.64
CA LEU A 299 -15.68 0.80 -12.00
C LEU A 299 -16.35 -0.47 -11.47
N ARG A 300 -15.63 -1.57 -11.34
CA ARG A 300 -16.20 -2.82 -10.78
C ARG A 300 -16.47 -2.76 -9.28
N HIS A 301 -15.83 -1.85 -8.52
CA HIS A 301 -16.10 -1.71 -7.09
C HIS A 301 -17.42 -0.99 -6.82
N ILE A 302 -17.85 -0.12 -7.71
CA ILE A 302 -19.11 0.63 -7.62
C ILE A 302 -20.32 -0.30 -7.37
N PRO A 303 -20.66 -1.25 -8.26
CA PRO A 303 -21.80 -2.13 -8.04
C PRO A 303 -21.62 -3.06 -6.82
N ARG A 304 -20.38 -3.29 -6.37
CA ARG A 304 -20.13 -4.07 -5.15
C ARG A 304 -20.47 -3.29 -3.91
N CYS A 305 -20.10 -2.02 -3.83
CA CYS A 305 -20.47 -1.14 -2.74
C CYS A 305 -22.00 -1.05 -2.62
N TYR A 306 -22.71 -0.78 -3.71
CA TYR A 306 -24.18 -0.73 -3.68
C TYR A 306 -24.83 -2.06 -3.31
N ARG A 307 -24.25 -3.19 -3.72
CA ARG A 307 -24.74 -4.52 -3.33
C ARG A 307 -24.59 -4.76 -1.82
N GLN A 308 -23.46 -4.36 -1.24
CA GLN A 308 -23.23 -4.50 0.20
C GLN A 308 -24.10 -3.54 1.02
N MET A 309 -24.31 -2.30 0.54
CA MET A 309 -25.29 -1.38 1.14
C MET A 309 -26.70 -1.99 1.14
N GLY A 310 -27.13 -2.55 0.01
CA GLY A 310 -28.42 -3.24 -0.09
C GLY A 310 -28.52 -4.46 0.82
N ALA A 311 -27.45 -5.26 0.93
CA ALA A 311 -27.39 -6.40 1.85
C ALA A 311 -27.51 -5.96 3.31
N LEU A 312 -26.84 -4.86 3.69
CA LEU A 312 -26.93 -4.32 5.03
C LEU A 312 -28.33 -3.80 5.34
N LEU A 313 -28.94 -3.03 4.44
CA LEU A 313 -30.33 -2.58 4.58
C LEU A 313 -31.29 -3.77 4.74
N GLY A 314 -31.11 -4.83 3.93
CA GLY A 314 -31.91 -6.05 4.04
C GLY A 314 -31.76 -6.76 5.40
N ALA A 315 -30.55 -6.83 5.94
CA ALA A 315 -30.29 -7.41 7.26
C ALA A 315 -30.92 -6.58 8.39
N LEU A 316 -30.92 -5.26 8.27
CA LEU A 316 -31.52 -4.35 9.24
C LEU A 316 -33.04 -4.41 9.28
N LEU A 317 -33.71 -4.90 8.22
CA LEU A 317 -35.16 -5.14 8.22
C LEU A 317 -35.58 -6.18 9.27
N THR A 318 -34.74 -7.17 9.53
CA THR A 318 -35.07 -8.32 10.39
C THR A 318 -34.27 -8.39 11.67
N GLY A 319 -33.13 -7.69 11.75
CA GLY A 319 -32.18 -7.79 12.86
C GLY A 319 -31.69 -6.45 13.38
N THR A 320 -30.81 -6.53 14.36
CA THR A 320 -30.07 -5.38 14.91
C THR A 320 -28.73 -5.19 14.19
N PRO A 321 -28.14 -3.99 14.21
CA PRO A 321 -26.81 -3.75 13.66
C PRO A 321 -25.72 -4.70 14.16
N ASN A 322 -25.74 -5.11 15.44
CA ASN A 322 -24.78 -6.07 15.97
C ASN A 322 -24.93 -7.48 15.37
N GLN A 323 -26.12 -7.89 14.99
CA GLN A 323 -26.36 -9.16 14.30
C GLN A 323 -25.85 -9.12 12.85
N ALA A 324 -25.72 -7.94 12.24
CA ALA A 324 -25.23 -7.73 10.89
C ALA A 324 -23.72 -7.42 10.82
N LEU A 325 -22.92 -7.78 11.84
CA LEU A 325 -21.50 -7.40 11.94
C LEU A 325 -20.68 -7.84 10.73
N ASP A 326 -20.90 -9.04 10.21
CA ASP A 326 -20.16 -9.55 9.05
C ASP A 326 -20.47 -8.75 7.78
N ILE A 327 -21.74 -8.39 7.58
CA ILE A 327 -22.17 -7.57 6.42
C ILE A 327 -21.60 -6.15 6.53
N ARG A 328 -21.54 -5.60 7.76
CA ARG A 328 -20.91 -4.29 8.02
C ARG A 328 -19.41 -4.31 7.69
N ARG A 329 -18.70 -5.39 8.05
CA ARG A 329 -17.28 -5.58 7.70
C ARG A 329 -17.07 -5.69 6.19
N ASP A 330 -17.95 -6.43 5.52
CA ASP A 330 -17.89 -6.58 4.06
C ASP A 330 -18.14 -5.24 3.35
N LEU A 331 -19.13 -4.44 3.82
CA LEU A 331 -19.38 -3.10 3.30
C LEU A 331 -18.17 -2.20 3.48
N GLN A 332 -17.60 -2.14 4.67
CA GLN A 332 -16.42 -1.33 4.96
C GLN A 332 -15.23 -1.74 4.07
N TYR A 333 -15.02 -3.03 3.87
CA TYR A 333 -13.98 -3.54 2.99
C TYR A 333 -14.17 -3.11 1.54
N GLU A 334 -15.40 -3.18 1.00
CA GLU A 334 -15.67 -2.74 -0.37
C GLU A 334 -15.52 -1.22 -0.51
N LEU A 335 -15.89 -0.42 0.49
CA LEU A 335 -15.67 1.04 0.51
C LEU A 335 -14.18 1.39 0.53
N LEU A 336 -13.38 0.70 1.35
CA LEU A 336 -11.92 0.89 1.39
C LEU A 336 -11.26 0.43 0.08
N SER A 337 -11.74 -0.67 -0.50
CA SER A 337 -11.23 -1.18 -1.78
C SER A 337 -11.57 -0.24 -2.95
N GLU A 338 -12.76 0.33 -2.96
CA GLU A 338 -13.18 1.34 -3.92
C GLU A 338 -12.33 2.61 -3.80
N ARG A 339 -12.10 3.10 -2.59
CA ARG A 339 -11.21 4.23 -2.32
C ARG A 339 -9.79 3.97 -2.81
N GLN A 340 -9.23 2.79 -2.54
CA GLN A 340 -7.90 2.43 -3.01
C GLN A 340 -7.84 2.37 -4.54
N ALA A 341 -8.90 1.88 -5.18
CA ALA A 341 -8.98 1.80 -6.64
C ALA A 341 -9.04 3.18 -7.30
N ILE A 342 -9.84 4.14 -6.78
CA ILE A 342 -9.88 5.51 -7.31
C ILE A 342 -8.57 6.25 -7.04
N SER A 343 -7.90 5.99 -5.90
CA SER A 343 -6.60 6.55 -5.57
C SER A 343 -5.53 6.08 -6.56
N SER A 344 -5.52 4.79 -6.88
CA SER A 344 -4.64 4.21 -7.89
C SER A 344 -4.90 4.82 -9.27
N LEU A 345 -6.18 4.98 -9.65
CA LEU A 345 -6.56 5.64 -10.90
C LEU A 345 -6.08 7.10 -10.94
N ALA A 346 -6.29 7.86 -9.87
CA ALA A 346 -5.87 9.27 -9.77
C ALA A 346 -4.35 9.45 -9.84
N THR A 347 -3.59 8.50 -9.30
CA THR A 347 -2.12 8.53 -9.33
C THR A 347 -1.58 8.21 -10.72
N ASN A 348 -2.24 7.31 -11.47
CA ASN A 348 -1.77 6.88 -12.78
C ASN A 348 -2.31 7.76 -13.92
N ASP A 349 -3.59 8.12 -13.86
CA ASP A 349 -4.30 8.85 -14.91
C ASP A 349 -5.31 9.85 -14.29
N PRO A 350 -4.84 11.02 -13.79
CA PRO A 350 -5.69 12.01 -13.09
C PRO A 350 -6.86 12.52 -13.93
N GLU A 351 -6.68 12.64 -15.25
CA GLU A 351 -7.72 13.10 -16.18
C GLU A 351 -8.89 12.11 -16.25
N ILE A 352 -8.59 10.81 -16.21
CA ILE A 352 -9.62 9.76 -16.19
C ILE A 352 -10.29 9.66 -14.82
N ALA A 353 -9.55 9.92 -13.73
CA ALA A 353 -10.09 9.86 -12.38
C ALA A 353 -11.07 11.00 -12.06
N THR A 354 -10.83 12.20 -12.60
CA THR A 354 -11.59 13.41 -12.28
C THR A 354 -13.11 13.26 -12.50
N PRO A 355 -13.60 12.72 -13.62
CA PRO A 355 -15.05 12.52 -13.83
C PRO A 355 -15.70 11.58 -12.81
N HIS A 356 -14.94 10.63 -12.27
CA HIS A 356 -15.45 9.62 -11.34
C HIS A 356 -15.49 10.12 -9.88
N TRP A 357 -14.92 11.28 -9.61
CA TRP A 357 -14.73 11.77 -8.24
C TRP A 357 -16.03 12.05 -7.49
N ASP A 358 -17.01 12.63 -8.16
CA ASP A 358 -18.31 12.90 -7.54
C ASP A 358 -19.07 11.60 -7.25
N GLY A 359 -18.97 10.59 -8.12
CA GLY A 359 -19.49 9.24 -7.88
C GLY A 359 -18.86 8.59 -6.65
N HIS A 360 -17.53 8.66 -6.55
CA HIS A 360 -16.79 8.20 -5.38
C HIS A 360 -17.28 8.86 -4.08
N ARG A 361 -17.41 10.18 -4.06
CA ARG A 361 -17.91 10.91 -2.89
C ARG A 361 -19.30 10.46 -2.46
N ARG A 362 -20.23 10.28 -3.42
CA ARG A 362 -21.59 9.82 -3.14
C ARG A 362 -21.63 8.41 -2.56
N ILE A 363 -20.85 7.47 -3.14
CA ILE A 363 -20.72 6.10 -2.63
C ILE A 363 -20.23 6.10 -1.19
N ARG A 364 -19.16 6.86 -0.92
CA ARG A 364 -18.61 6.99 0.43
C ARG A 364 -19.63 7.58 1.40
N THR A 365 -20.25 8.69 1.05
CA THR A 365 -21.25 9.33 1.91
C THR A 365 -22.37 8.37 2.27
N ALA A 366 -22.96 7.68 1.29
CA ALA A 366 -24.05 6.74 1.53
C ALA A 366 -23.59 5.53 2.36
N GLY A 367 -22.43 4.96 2.03
CA GLY A 367 -21.91 3.78 2.73
C GLY A 367 -21.54 4.05 4.19
N TYR A 368 -20.85 5.15 4.44
CA TYR A 368 -20.45 5.51 5.81
C TYR A 368 -21.62 6.03 6.64
N LEU A 369 -22.64 6.67 6.07
CA LEU A 369 -23.88 6.97 6.78
C LEU A 369 -24.57 5.70 7.31
N LEU A 370 -24.62 4.63 6.50
CA LEU A 370 -25.13 3.34 6.96
C LEU A 370 -24.31 2.74 8.08
N LEU A 371 -22.97 2.77 7.97
CA LEU A 371 -22.08 2.26 9.00
C LEU A 371 -22.16 3.07 10.29
N ASP A 372 -22.28 4.39 10.17
CA ASP A 372 -22.43 5.30 11.32
C ASP A 372 -23.76 5.08 12.04
N TYR A 373 -24.85 4.93 11.30
CA TYR A 373 -26.13 4.53 11.86
C TYR A 373 -26.01 3.23 12.68
N CYS A 374 -25.38 2.20 12.11
CA CYS A 374 -25.17 0.94 12.81
C CYS A 374 -24.28 1.09 14.03
N ARG A 375 -23.34 2.03 14.03
CA ARG A 375 -22.46 2.31 15.16
C ARG A 375 -23.20 2.98 16.31
N THR A 376 -24.08 3.91 16.02
CA THR A 376 -24.83 4.70 17.00
C THR A 376 -26.04 3.95 17.58
N HIS A 377 -26.54 2.92 16.87
CA HIS A 377 -27.72 2.14 17.30
C HIS A 377 -27.41 0.62 17.32
N PRO A 378 -26.37 0.14 18.04
CA PRO A 378 -25.84 -1.22 17.87
C PRO A 378 -26.84 -2.34 18.18
N ASP A 379 -27.71 -2.15 19.18
CA ASP A 379 -28.63 -3.14 19.69
C ASP A 379 -30.11 -2.81 19.42
N ILE A 380 -30.36 -1.71 18.73
CA ILE A 380 -31.71 -1.24 18.42
C ILE A 380 -32.05 -1.64 16.99
N ARG A 381 -33.16 -2.37 16.82
CA ARG A 381 -33.68 -2.65 15.48
C ARG A 381 -34.29 -1.37 14.90
N PRO A 382 -33.84 -0.95 13.69
CA PRO A 382 -34.40 0.24 13.03
C PRO A 382 -35.89 0.10 12.76
N SER A 383 -36.60 1.22 12.83
CA SER A 383 -37.97 1.33 12.34
C SER A 383 -38.02 1.29 10.81
N HIS A 384 -39.20 1.00 10.26
CA HIS A 384 -39.41 1.05 8.81
C HIS A 384 -39.13 2.43 8.23
N GLU A 385 -39.45 3.50 8.95
CA GLU A 385 -39.18 4.88 8.53
C GLU A 385 -37.69 5.18 8.46
N GLU A 386 -36.90 4.74 9.45
CA GLU A 386 -35.45 4.92 9.45
C GLU A 386 -34.78 4.15 8.31
N ILE A 387 -35.21 2.90 8.06
CA ILE A 387 -34.72 2.11 6.95
C ILE A 387 -35.06 2.76 5.61
N SER A 388 -36.29 3.31 5.47
CA SER A 388 -36.70 4.03 4.26
C SER A 388 -35.81 5.24 4.00
N LYS A 389 -35.54 6.06 5.01
CA LYS A 389 -34.63 7.21 4.92
C LYS A 389 -33.22 6.80 4.50
N LEU A 390 -32.67 5.73 5.12
CA LEU A 390 -31.36 5.20 4.76
C LEU A 390 -31.34 4.65 3.33
N ALA A 391 -32.41 3.98 2.90
CA ALA A 391 -32.55 3.48 1.53
C ALA A 391 -32.66 4.59 0.49
N GLU A 392 -33.38 5.68 0.82
CA GLU A 392 -33.46 6.88 -0.04
C GLU A 392 -32.08 7.50 -0.30
N VAL A 393 -31.23 7.59 0.72
CA VAL A 393 -29.85 8.08 0.56
C VAL A 393 -29.05 7.21 -0.38
N VAL A 394 -29.14 5.88 -0.24
CA VAL A 394 -28.42 4.94 -1.12
C VAL A 394 -28.97 5.00 -2.55
N GLN A 395 -30.29 5.15 -2.72
CA GLN A 395 -30.92 5.27 -4.03
C GLN A 395 -30.57 6.60 -4.71
N ALA A 396 -30.57 7.71 -3.97
CA ALA A 396 -30.16 9.01 -4.49
C ALA A 396 -28.70 8.98 -4.99
N ALA A 397 -27.79 8.42 -4.18
CA ALA A 397 -26.40 8.24 -4.56
C ALA A 397 -26.23 7.41 -5.84
N LYS A 398 -27.09 6.41 -6.06
CA LYS A 398 -27.08 5.54 -7.25
C LYS A 398 -27.75 6.17 -8.48
N ALA A 399 -28.77 6.99 -8.31
CA ALA A 399 -29.52 7.59 -9.42
C ALA A 399 -28.71 8.64 -10.19
N GLU A 400 -27.87 9.40 -9.49
CA GLU A 400 -26.99 10.41 -10.06
C GLU A 400 -25.74 9.84 -10.76
N GLU A 401 -25.55 8.52 -10.74
CA GLU A 401 -24.43 7.81 -11.39
C GLU A 401 -24.78 7.38 -12.82
N ARG A 402 -26.04 7.50 -13.25
CA ARG A 402 -26.53 7.22 -14.61
C ARG A 402 -26.48 8.45 -15.49
#